data_6c3cea9c2e416e3f1084b72bb03f2500
#
_entry.id   6c3cea9c2e416e3f1084b72bb03f2500
#
_cell.length_a   1.000
_cell.length_b   1.000
_cell.length_c   1.000
_cell.angle_alpha   90.00
_cell.angle_beta   90.00
_cell.angle_gamma   90.00
#
_symmetry.space_group_name_H-M   'P 1'
#
loop_
_entity.id
_entity.type
_entity.pdbx_description
1 polymer ?
#
loop_
_entity_poly.entity_id
_entity_poly.type
_entity_poly.pdbx_seq_one_letter_code
_entity_poly.pdbx_strand_id
1 'polypeptide(L)' 'MENNEMVPDEGYITTGIDRFMRLLFDKKKMELSEASKELNIPQDTVEYWSYVLENQGFVKISYTLTAVYLEWLGS' A
#
# COMPACT_ATOMS: atom_id res chain seq x y z
N MET A 1 -23.96 9.38 -12.66
CA MET A 1 -23.92 9.04 -12.09
C MET A 1 -23.72 9.00 -11.53
N GLU A 2 -23.54 9.30 -11.96
CA GLU A 2 -23.29 9.04 -11.26
C GLU A 2 -22.88 9.02 -10.65
N ASN A 3 -22.84 9.61 -10.88
CA ASN A 3 -22.44 9.43 -10.08
C ASN A 3 -21.99 9.47 -9.58
N ASN A 4 -21.97 9.89 -9.73
CA ASN A 4 -21.56 9.74 -9.03
C ASN A 4 -21.16 9.81 -8.56
N GLU A 5 -21.14 10.13 -8.78
CA GLU A 5 -20.79 10.00 -8.09
C GLU A 5 -20.27 9.92 -7.62
N MET A 6 -20.23 10.32 -7.73
CA MET A 6 -19.79 10.09 -7.11
C MET A 6 -19.12 9.96 -6.76
N VAL A 7 -19.03 10.22 -6.95
CA VAL A 7 -18.41 9.95 -6.58
C VAL A 7 -17.79 9.77 -6.47
N PRO A 8 -17.43 9.73 -6.65
CA PRO A 8 -16.85 9.41 -6.61
C PRO A 8 -16.24 9.23 -6.71
N ASP A 9 -16.12 9.25 -7.11
CA ASP A 9 -15.43 9.00 -7.19
C ASP A 9 -14.27 8.90 -7.12
N GLU A 10 -13.74 9.53 -7.39
CA GLU A 10 -12.32 9.63 -7.19
C GLU A 10 -11.88 8.72 -6.08
N GLY A 11 -12.70 8.50 -5.17
CA GLY A 11 -12.43 7.56 -4.09
C GLY A 11 -12.04 6.19 -4.59
N TYR A 12 -12.50 5.82 -5.72
CA TYR A 12 -12.17 4.51 -6.27
C TYR A 12 -10.71 4.38 -6.64
N ILE A 13 -10.15 5.45 -7.17
CA ILE A 13 -8.78 5.40 -7.64
C ILE A 13 -7.83 5.28 -6.48
N THR A 14 -8.12 5.97 -5.38
CA THR A 14 -7.22 6.01 -4.24
C THR A 14 -7.49 4.92 -3.22
N THR A 15 -8.61 4.24 -3.34
CA THR A 15 -9.03 3.27 -2.33
C THR A 15 -7.99 2.17 -2.10
N GLY A 16 -7.39 1.68 -3.18
CA GLY A 16 -6.40 0.63 -3.06
C GLY A 16 -5.20 1.04 -2.24
N ILE A 17 -4.64 2.21 -2.55
CA ILE A 17 -3.47 2.67 -1.82
C ILE A 17 -3.84 3.08 -0.40
N ASP A 18 -5.05 3.59 -0.21
CA ASP A 18 -5.53 3.90 1.14
C ASP A 18 -5.62 2.65 1.99
N ARG A 19 -6.14 1.57 1.43
CA ARG A 19 -6.23 0.30 2.15
C ARG A 19 -4.84 -0.23 2.48
N PHE A 20 -3.90 -0.07 1.55
CA PHE A 20 -2.52 -0.48 1.76
C PHE A 20 -1.91 0.31 2.91
N MET A 21 -2.09 1.62 2.91
CA MET A 21 -1.56 2.47 3.97
C MET A 21 -2.16 2.09 5.33
N ARG A 22 -3.46 1.81 5.37
CA ARG A 22 -4.11 1.42 6.62
C ARG A 22 -3.57 0.08 7.10
N LEU A 23 -3.36 -0.85 6.18
CA LEU A 23 -2.81 -2.15 6.54
C LEU A 23 -1.42 -2.00 7.14
N LEU A 24 -0.57 -1.19 6.52
CA LEU A 24 0.77 -0.93 7.04
C LEU A 24 0.73 -0.22 8.38
N PHE A 25 -0.19 0.73 8.53
CA PHE A 25 -0.34 1.43 9.79
C PHE A 25 -0.71 0.45 10.91
N ASP A 26 -1.60 -0.48 10.62
CA ASP A 26 -2.04 -1.45 11.62
C ASP A 26 -0.95 -2.47 11.95
N LYS A 27 -0.27 -2.98 10.94
CA LYS A 27 0.74 -4.03 11.13
C LYS A 27 2.09 -3.49 11.54
N LYS A 28 2.41 -2.27 11.15
CA LYS A 28 3.68 -1.60 11.35
C LYS A 28 4.80 -2.15 10.49
N LYS A 29 4.88 -3.45 10.31
CA LYS A 29 5.87 -4.10 9.46
C LYS A 29 5.27 -5.38 8.88
N MET A 30 5.48 -5.59 7.59
CA MET A 30 4.98 -6.79 6.94
C MET A 30 5.75 -7.03 5.65
N GLU A 31 5.65 -8.27 5.15
CA GLU A 31 6.24 -8.63 3.87
C GLU A 31 5.42 -8.09 2.71
N LEU A 32 6.12 -7.77 1.62
CA LEU A 32 5.46 -7.32 0.39
C LEU A 32 4.45 -8.36 -0.10
N SER A 33 4.86 -9.64 -0.11
CA SER A 33 3.97 -10.71 -0.58
C SER A 33 2.75 -10.85 0.33
N GLU A 34 2.93 -10.63 1.60
CA GLU A 34 1.82 -10.68 2.56
C GLU A 34 0.82 -9.57 2.26
N ALA A 35 1.31 -8.36 2.01
CA ALA A 35 0.43 -7.24 1.67
C ALA A 35 -0.34 -7.52 0.38
N SER A 36 0.34 -8.08 -0.61
CA SER A 36 -0.28 -8.43 -1.87
C SER A 36 -1.45 -9.39 -1.66
N LYS A 37 -1.24 -10.41 -0.83
CA LYS A 37 -2.28 -11.39 -0.55
C LYS A 37 -3.44 -10.78 0.22
N GLU A 38 -3.14 -10.00 1.24
CA GLU A 38 -4.17 -9.39 2.08
C GLU A 38 -5.06 -8.45 1.28
N LEU A 39 -4.45 -7.69 0.38
CA LEU A 39 -5.18 -6.72 -0.42
C LEU A 39 -5.75 -7.29 -1.69
N ASN A 40 -5.33 -8.51 -2.05
CA ASN A 40 -5.71 -9.14 -3.31
C ASN A 40 -5.32 -8.26 -4.50
N ILE A 41 -4.10 -7.78 -4.47
CA ILE A 41 -3.54 -6.88 -5.48
C ILE A 41 -2.19 -7.44 -5.91
N PRO A 42 -1.86 -7.38 -7.21
CA PRO A 42 -0.57 -7.92 -7.69
C PRO A 42 0.62 -7.33 -6.95
N GLN A 43 1.65 -8.13 -6.77
CA GLN A 43 2.84 -7.71 -6.03
C GLN A 43 3.52 -6.51 -6.67
N ASP A 44 3.57 -6.45 -8.00
CA ASP A 44 4.23 -5.33 -8.66
C ASP A 44 3.48 -4.02 -8.42
N THR A 45 2.16 -4.06 -8.32
CA THR A 45 1.39 -2.87 -7.97
C THR A 45 1.70 -2.42 -6.54
N VAL A 46 1.71 -3.37 -5.60
CA VAL A 46 2.03 -3.05 -4.20
C VAL A 46 3.46 -2.52 -4.10
N GLU A 47 4.37 -3.09 -4.87
CA GLU A 47 5.75 -2.64 -4.88
C GLU A 47 5.85 -1.20 -5.38
N TYR A 48 5.12 -0.87 -6.43
CA TYR A 48 5.11 0.49 -6.96
C TYR A 48 4.58 1.46 -5.90
N TRP A 49 3.48 1.11 -5.26
CA TRP A 49 2.92 1.94 -4.19
C TRP A 49 3.91 2.12 -3.05
N SER A 50 4.67 1.06 -2.74
CA SER A 50 5.67 1.14 -1.68
C SER A 50 6.75 2.16 -2.02
N TYR A 51 7.18 2.20 -3.28
CA TYR A 51 8.16 3.20 -3.71
C TYR A 51 7.61 4.62 -3.56
N VAL A 52 6.35 4.82 -3.94
CA VAL A 52 5.72 6.12 -3.80
C VAL A 52 5.71 6.56 -2.34
N LEU A 53 5.30 5.64 -1.46
CA LEU A 53 5.22 5.95 -0.03
C LEU A 53 6.60 6.14 0.58
N GLU A 54 7.58 5.38 0.10
CA GLU A 54 8.96 5.54 0.58
C GLU A 54 9.49 6.93 0.22
N ASN A 55 9.23 7.37 -1.00
CA ASN A 55 9.65 8.71 -1.43
C ASN A 55 9.02 9.80 -0.58
N GLN A 56 7.84 9.55 -0.05
CA GLN A 56 7.15 10.52 0.78
C GLN A 56 7.50 10.39 2.26
N GLY A 57 8.32 9.41 2.61
CA GLY A 57 8.77 9.24 3.98
C GLY A 57 7.83 8.45 4.87
N PHE A 58 6.82 7.82 4.30
CA PHE A 58 5.85 7.06 5.09
C PHE A 58 6.27 5.61 5.33
N VAL A 59 7.14 5.08 4.47
CA VAL A 59 7.46 3.66 4.48
C VAL A 59 8.95 3.49 4.27
N LYS A 60 9.52 2.47 4.91
CA LYS A 60 10.89 2.02 4.65
C LYS A 60 10.82 0.65 4.02
N ILE A 61 11.52 0.45 2.91
CA ILE A 61 11.58 -0.83 2.22
C ILE A 61 12.91 -1.48 2.55
N SER A 62 12.87 -2.72 3.03
CA SER A 62 14.07 -3.48 3.36
C SER A 62 14.11 -4.76 2.55
N TYR A 63 15.28 -5.07 2.01
CA TYR A 63 15.47 -6.25 1.18
C TYR A 63 16.32 -7.27 1.94
N THR A 64 15.87 -8.53 1.90
CA THR A 64 16.68 -9.64 2.37
C THR A 64 16.90 -10.59 1.21
N LEU A 65 17.59 -11.68 1.45
CA LEU A 65 17.83 -12.67 0.40
C LEU A 65 16.56 -13.33 -0.10
N THR A 66 15.53 -13.41 0.74
CA THR A 66 14.33 -14.17 0.41
C THR A 66 13.04 -13.35 0.46
N ALA A 67 13.10 -12.09 0.89
CA ALA A 67 11.88 -11.35 1.11
C ALA A 67 12.10 -9.85 1.02
N VAL A 68 11.01 -9.13 0.81
CA VAL A 68 11.00 -7.67 0.86
C VAL A 68 10.05 -7.28 2.00
N TYR A 69 10.54 -6.46 2.90
CA TYR A 69 9.77 -6.01 4.05
C TYR A 69 9.42 -4.54 3.93
N LEU A 70 8.22 -4.21 4.38
CA LEU A 70 7.70 -2.84 4.37
C LEU A 70 7.47 -2.45 5.81
N GLU A 71 8.00 -1.29 6.20
CA GLU A 71 7.86 -0.80 7.57
C GLU A 71 7.22 0.57 7.56
N TRP A 72 6.17 0.75 8.36
CA TRP A 72 5.48 2.02 8.47
C TRP A 72 6.29 2.99 9.32
N LEU A 73 6.59 4.16 8.76
CA LEU A 73 7.37 5.19 9.45
C LEU A 73 6.52 6.39 9.84
N GLY A 74 5.34 6.51 9.27
CA GLY A 74 4.54 7.71 9.46
C GLY A 74 3.79 7.70 10.79
N SER A 75 4.48 7.80 11.82
CA SER A 75 3.95 7.89 13.18
C SER A 75 2.73 7.00 13.40
#